data_7103c1555c06ccc20a843ef5e5bef57e
#
_entry.id   7103c1555c06ccc20a843ef5e5bef57e
#
_cell.length_a   1.000
_cell.length_b   1.000
_cell.length_c   1.000
_cell.angle_alpha   90.00
_cell.angle_beta   90.00
_cell.angle_gamma   90.00
#
_symmetry.space_group_name_H-M   'P 1'
#
loop_
_entity.id
_entity.type
_entity.pdbx_description
1 polymer ?
#
loop_
_entity_poly.entity_id
_entity_poly.type
_entity_poly.pdbx_seq_one_letter_code
_entity_poly.pdbx_strand_id
1 'polypeptide(L)'
;MEDVLEVYQRPRDPERPVVCLDETSKQMIVETREPIAAKPGRKARHDYEYARNGVANLFMMFAPLKGWRHVKVTDRHTAIDYAHALRDLSDTHFPDAAKIVLVQDNLSTHKPASLYEAFPAPEARRLAERFEWHYTPKHGSWLDMAESELGVLATQCLDRRIPDKQTLTSEIAAWERNRNTHHAKADWQFTTADARVKLKRLYPQFE
;
A
#
# COMPACT_ATOMS: atom_id res chain seq x y z
N MET A 1 8.76 -13.49 -9.58
CA MET A 1 9.50 -13.49 -8.29
C MET A 1 10.90 -12.89 -8.46
N GLU A 2 11.79 -13.46 -9.26
CA GLU A 2 13.15 -12.91 -9.45
C GLU A 2 13.14 -11.47 -9.96
N ASP A 3 12.27 -11.12 -10.88
CA ASP A 3 12.08 -9.77 -11.38
C ASP A 3 11.86 -8.75 -10.23
N VAL A 4 10.98 -9.04 -9.29
CA VAL A 4 10.74 -8.18 -8.12
C VAL A 4 11.95 -8.14 -7.18
N LEU A 5 12.60 -9.29 -6.94
CA LEU A 5 13.81 -9.34 -6.12
C LEU A 5 14.96 -8.53 -6.74
N GLU A 6 15.10 -8.55 -8.06
CA GLU A 6 16.08 -7.73 -8.77
C GLU A 6 15.77 -6.23 -8.67
N VAL A 7 14.50 -5.85 -8.74
CA VAL A 7 14.08 -4.45 -8.48
C VAL A 7 14.53 -4.00 -7.10
N TYR A 8 14.34 -4.82 -6.07
CA TYR A 8 14.71 -4.48 -4.69
C TYR A 8 16.22 -4.43 -4.43
N GLN A 9 17.03 -5.03 -5.31
CA GLN A 9 18.48 -4.93 -5.24
C GLN A 9 19.04 -3.66 -5.93
N ARG A 10 18.19 -2.91 -6.65
CA ARG A 10 18.60 -1.67 -7.31
C ARG A 10 18.97 -0.60 -6.27
N PRO A 11 20.05 0.16 -6.50
CA PRO A 11 20.36 1.30 -5.63
C PRO A 11 19.27 2.35 -5.73
N ARG A 12 19.16 3.18 -4.70
CA ARG A 12 18.21 4.29 -4.70
C ARG A 12 18.51 5.25 -5.86
N ASP A 13 17.52 5.44 -6.71
CA ASP A 13 17.54 6.40 -7.82
C ASP A 13 16.38 7.39 -7.66
N PRO A 14 16.65 8.69 -7.44
CA PRO A 14 15.61 9.71 -7.33
C PRO A 14 14.79 9.92 -8.61
N GLU A 15 15.38 9.69 -9.79
CA GLU A 15 14.70 9.81 -11.08
C GLU A 15 13.85 8.57 -11.39
N ARG A 16 14.15 7.45 -10.74
CA ARG A 16 13.44 6.18 -10.91
C ARG A 16 13.10 5.55 -9.54
N PRO A 17 12.29 6.23 -8.71
CA PRO A 17 11.93 5.70 -7.39
C PRO A 17 11.18 4.38 -7.50
N VAL A 18 11.55 3.43 -6.65
CA VAL A 18 10.78 2.20 -6.44
C VAL A 18 9.63 2.51 -5.49
N VAL A 19 8.41 2.20 -5.91
CA VAL A 19 7.19 2.33 -5.12
C VAL A 19 6.43 1.02 -5.14
N CYS A 20 6.10 0.50 -3.97
CA CYS A 20 5.22 -0.64 -3.79
C CYS A 20 3.79 -0.14 -3.59
N LEU A 21 2.81 -0.80 -4.20
CA LEU A 21 1.40 -0.45 -4.09
C LEU A 21 0.57 -1.68 -3.76
N ASP A 22 -0.26 -1.56 -2.75
CA ASP A 22 -1.23 -2.59 -2.35
C ASP A 22 -2.46 -1.94 -1.71
N GLU A 23 -3.57 -2.65 -1.59
CA GLU A 23 -4.77 -2.15 -0.96
C GLU A 23 -5.31 -3.07 0.14
N THR A 24 -6.04 -2.44 1.05
CA THR A 24 -6.81 -3.12 2.09
C THR A 24 -8.11 -2.39 2.39
N SER A 25 -9.00 -3.05 3.11
CA SER A 25 -10.27 -2.47 3.54
C SER A 25 -10.30 -2.32 5.06
N LYS A 26 -10.90 -1.22 5.55
CA LYS A 26 -11.17 -1.01 6.96
C LYS A 26 -12.67 -0.90 7.20
N GLN A 27 -13.21 -1.80 8.04
CA GLN A 27 -14.57 -1.68 8.56
C GLN A 27 -14.62 -0.55 9.59
N MET A 28 -15.51 0.41 9.38
CA MET A 28 -15.80 1.45 10.37
C MET A 28 -16.83 0.93 11.39
N ILE A 29 -16.60 1.26 12.65
CA ILE A 29 -17.35 0.71 13.78
C ILE A 29 -17.68 1.84 14.75
N VAL A 30 -18.99 2.02 15.01
CA VAL A 30 -19.50 2.97 15.98
C VAL A 30 -19.83 2.26 17.29
N GLU A 31 -19.49 2.88 18.41
CA GLU A 31 -19.89 2.40 19.73
C GLU A 31 -21.39 2.56 19.91
N THR A 32 -22.07 1.53 20.40
CA THR A 32 -23.51 1.58 20.75
C THR A 32 -23.76 2.16 22.13
N ARG A 33 -22.72 2.17 22.98
CA ARG A 33 -22.72 2.75 24.33
C ARG A 33 -21.43 3.52 24.56
N GLU A 34 -21.50 4.54 25.40
CA GLU A 34 -20.31 5.32 25.74
C GLU A 34 -19.27 4.45 26.47
N PRO A 35 -18.03 4.40 25.96
CA PRO A 35 -16.96 3.63 26.59
C PRO A 35 -16.60 4.17 27.97
N ILE A 36 -16.28 3.28 28.90
CA ILE A 36 -15.78 3.66 30.22
C ILE A 36 -14.29 3.98 30.09
N ALA A 37 -13.94 5.23 30.32
CA ALA A 37 -12.55 5.69 30.22
C ALA A 37 -11.61 5.00 31.21
N ALA A 38 -10.35 4.87 30.86
CA ALA A 38 -9.30 4.39 31.75
C ALA A 38 -9.13 5.31 32.97
N LYS A 39 -8.86 4.71 34.14
CA LYS A 39 -8.49 5.40 35.37
C LYS A 39 -7.28 4.69 36.00
N PRO A 40 -6.54 5.30 36.92
CA PRO A 40 -5.46 4.62 37.64
C PRO A 40 -5.94 3.27 38.21
N GLY A 41 -5.23 2.19 37.87
CA GLY A 41 -5.57 0.81 38.24
C GLY A 41 -6.77 0.18 37.49
N ARG A 42 -7.39 0.87 36.53
CA ARG A 42 -8.50 0.36 35.73
C ARG A 42 -8.33 0.66 34.26
N LYS A 43 -8.25 -0.37 33.41
CA LYS A 43 -8.22 -0.24 31.95
C LYS A 43 -9.54 0.33 31.41
N ALA A 44 -9.48 1.00 30.24
CA ALA A 44 -10.69 1.37 29.49
C ALA A 44 -11.52 0.12 29.18
N ARG A 45 -12.85 0.28 29.16
CA ARG A 45 -13.78 -0.79 28.80
C ARG A 45 -14.69 -0.32 27.68
N HIS A 46 -14.82 -1.13 26.66
CA HIS A 46 -15.75 -0.95 25.55
C HIS A 46 -16.83 -2.03 25.66
N ASP A 47 -18.03 -1.69 25.21
CA ASP A 47 -19.09 -2.70 25.07
C ASP A 47 -18.68 -3.69 23.96
N TYR A 48 -19.12 -4.93 24.08
CA TYR A 48 -18.95 -5.91 23.01
C TYR A 48 -19.88 -5.65 21.83
N GLU A 49 -21.01 -4.97 22.06
CA GLU A 49 -21.91 -4.53 21.01
C GLU A 49 -21.33 -3.33 20.25
N TYR A 50 -21.53 -3.34 18.95
CA TYR A 50 -21.12 -2.25 18.06
C TYR A 50 -22.03 -2.18 16.82
N ALA A 51 -22.10 -1.03 16.21
CA ALA A 51 -22.75 -0.83 14.92
C ALA A 51 -21.72 -0.68 13.81
N ARG A 52 -21.92 -1.38 12.69
CA ARG A 52 -21.10 -1.20 11.49
C ARG A 52 -21.51 0.08 10.78
N ASN A 53 -20.54 0.92 10.43
CA ASN A 53 -20.76 2.21 9.77
C ASN A 53 -20.04 2.27 8.40
N GLY A 54 -20.19 1.22 7.60
CA GLY A 54 -19.62 1.13 6.27
C GLY A 54 -18.16 0.63 6.27
N VAL A 55 -17.57 0.61 5.07
CA VAL A 55 -16.20 0.20 4.79
C VAL A 55 -15.52 1.29 3.99
N ALA A 56 -14.29 1.60 4.30
CA ALA A 56 -13.40 2.40 3.45
C ALA A 56 -12.26 1.53 2.94
N ASN A 57 -11.73 1.87 1.77
CA ASN A 57 -10.60 1.19 1.14
C ASN A 57 -9.37 2.09 1.19
N LEU A 58 -8.21 1.50 1.35
CA LEU A 58 -6.94 2.16 1.58
C LEU A 58 -5.96 1.67 0.51
N PHE A 59 -5.51 2.57 -0.37
CA PHE A 59 -4.39 2.29 -1.26
C PHE A 59 -3.11 2.77 -0.60
N MET A 60 -2.23 1.86 -0.24
CA MET A 60 -0.89 2.14 0.29
C MET A 60 0.09 2.30 -0.87
N MET A 61 0.77 3.42 -0.92
CA MET A 61 1.90 3.68 -1.81
C MET A 61 3.14 3.85 -0.93
N PHE A 62 4.10 2.94 -1.04
CA PHE A 62 5.28 2.92 -0.19
C PHE A 62 6.57 2.93 -1.01
N ALA A 63 7.39 3.97 -0.83
CA ALA A 63 8.74 4.06 -1.41
C ALA A 63 9.78 3.68 -0.34
N PRO A 64 10.19 2.40 -0.24
CA PRO A 64 10.94 1.86 0.89
C PRO A 64 12.29 2.55 1.10
N LEU A 65 13.06 2.74 0.04
CA LEU A 65 14.40 3.35 0.12
C LEU A 65 14.36 4.86 0.37
N LYS A 66 13.24 5.53 0.04
CA LYS A 66 13.01 6.95 0.36
C LYS A 66 12.52 7.11 1.80
N GLY A 67 11.91 6.07 2.37
CA GLY A 67 11.20 6.13 3.64
C GLY A 67 9.94 7.00 3.56
N TRP A 68 9.27 6.99 2.40
CA TRP A 68 8.06 7.75 2.12
C TRP A 68 6.88 6.81 1.89
N ARG A 69 5.72 7.20 2.38
CA ARG A 69 4.44 6.55 2.10
C ARG A 69 3.32 7.55 1.96
N HIS A 70 2.30 7.12 1.25
CA HIS A 70 1.02 7.80 1.17
C HIS A 70 -0.11 6.77 1.18
N VAL A 71 -1.20 7.08 1.88
CA VAL A 71 -2.39 6.23 1.94
C VAL A 71 -3.59 7.01 1.41
N LYS A 72 -4.08 6.62 0.25
CA LYS A 72 -5.30 7.18 -0.32
C LYS A 72 -6.51 6.43 0.22
N VAL A 73 -7.41 7.16 0.88
CA VAL A 73 -8.67 6.61 1.42
C VAL A 73 -9.78 6.81 0.40
N THR A 74 -10.41 5.71 -0.02
CA THR A 74 -11.49 5.69 -1.03
C THR A 74 -12.74 4.98 -0.51
N ASP A 75 -13.86 5.15 -1.21
CA ASP A 75 -15.10 4.41 -0.91
C ASP A 75 -15.08 3.02 -1.54
N ARG A 76 -14.32 2.85 -2.62
CA ARG A 76 -14.21 1.61 -3.38
C ARG A 76 -12.75 1.36 -3.75
N HIS A 77 -12.45 0.17 -4.26
CA HIS A 77 -11.15 -0.23 -4.82
C HIS A 77 -11.35 -0.74 -6.26
N THR A 78 -12.05 0.05 -7.08
CA THR A 78 -12.29 -0.25 -8.49
C THR A 78 -11.06 0.08 -9.36
N ALA A 79 -11.07 -0.37 -10.61
CA ALA A 79 -10.06 0.02 -11.61
C ALA A 79 -9.93 1.55 -11.74
N ILE A 80 -11.05 2.28 -11.61
CA ILE A 80 -11.08 3.75 -11.65
C ILE A 80 -10.38 4.34 -10.41
N ASP A 81 -10.65 3.81 -9.20
CA ASP A 81 -10.00 4.29 -7.97
C ASP A 81 -8.50 4.04 -8.00
N TYR A 82 -8.09 2.87 -8.47
CA TYR A 82 -6.68 2.53 -8.71
C TYR A 82 -6.03 3.47 -9.73
N ALA A 83 -6.67 3.74 -10.87
CA ALA A 83 -6.15 4.66 -11.88
C ALA A 83 -5.95 6.07 -11.32
N HIS A 84 -6.87 6.56 -10.48
CA HIS A 84 -6.72 7.84 -9.79
C HIS A 84 -5.59 7.81 -8.75
N ALA A 85 -5.36 6.67 -8.07
CA ALA A 85 -4.22 6.53 -7.17
C ALA A 85 -2.89 6.60 -7.93
N LEU A 86 -2.80 5.98 -9.10
CA LEU A 86 -1.62 6.07 -9.97
C LEU A 86 -1.37 7.48 -10.51
N ARG A 87 -2.43 8.20 -10.90
CA ARG A 87 -2.29 9.60 -11.33
C ARG A 87 -1.75 10.47 -10.21
N ASP A 88 -2.29 10.35 -9.00
CA ASP A 88 -1.82 11.11 -7.85
C ASP A 88 -0.37 10.74 -7.51
N LEU A 89 -0.01 9.46 -7.59
CA LEU A 89 1.36 9.00 -7.41
C LEU A 89 2.32 9.65 -8.42
N SER A 90 1.94 9.67 -9.71
CA SER A 90 2.75 10.23 -10.78
C SER A 90 2.86 11.76 -10.70
N ASP A 91 1.71 12.44 -10.61
CA ASP A 91 1.64 13.87 -10.90
C ASP A 91 1.76 14.73 -9.63
N THR A 92 1.44 14.15 -8.45
CA THR A 92 1.49 14.88 -7.18
C THR A 92 2.69 14.48 -6.33
N HIS A 93 2.96 13.18 -6.22
CA HIS A 93 3.98 12.69 -5.28
C HIS A 93 5.37 12.51 -5.90
N PHE A 94 5.43 12.21 -7.20
CA PHE A 94 6.69 12.06 -7.93
C PHE A 94 6.66 12.76 -9.31
N PRO A 95 6.32 14.08 -9.36
CA PRO A 95 6.20 14.81 -10.64
C PRO A 95 7.51 14.83 -11.42
N ASP A 96 8.65 14.93 -10.72
CA ASP A 96 9.98 15.07 -11.32
C ASP A 96 10.65 13.73 -11.67
N ALA A 97 10.06 12.58 -11.29
CA ALA A 97 10.62 11.28 -11.64
C ALA A 97 10.55 11.05 -13.16
N ALA A 98 11.62 10.56 -13.76
CA ALA A 98 11.61 10.14 -15.16
C ALA A 98 10.67 8.93 -15.37
N LYS A 99 10.73 7.95 -14.46
CA LYS A 99 9.81 6.83 -14.35
C LYS A 99 9.62 6.44 -12.89
N ILE A 100 8.48 5.85 -12.56
CA ILE A 100 8.22 5.23 -11.26
C ILE A 100 8.26 3.72 -11.45
N VAL A 101 9.18 3.06 -10.76
CA VAL A 101 9.28 1.59 -10.74
C VAL A 101 8.21 1.08 -9.78
N LEU A 102 7.11 0.56 -10.32
CA LEU A 102 5.92 0.17 -9.57
C LEU A 102 5.93 -1.34 -9.32
N VAL A 103 6.01 -1.74 -8.06
CA VAL A 103 5.82 -3.13 -7.62
C VAL A 103 4.43 -3.26 -7.01
N GLN A 104 3.68 -4.26 -7.47
CA GLN A 104 2.31 -4.51 -7.03
C GLN A 104 1.90 -5.96 -7.23
N ASP A 105 0.75 -6.35 -6.69
CA ASP A 105 0.19 -7.64 -6.99
C ASP A 105 -0.42 -7.71 -8.41
N ASN A 106 -0.75 -8.91 -8.85
CA ASN A 106 -1.33 -9.14 -10.19
C ASN A 106 -2.86 -9.22 -10.15
N LEU A 107 -3.50 -8.33 -9.41
CA LEU A 107 -4.96 -8.23 -9.38
C LEU A 107 -5.49 -7.77 -10.75
N SER A 108 -6.71 -8.14 -11.09
CA SER A 108 -7.32 -7.77 -12.38
C SER A 108 -7.43 -6.27 -12.61
N THR A 109 -7.58 -5.50 -11.53
CA THR A 109 -7.64 -4.03 -11.53
C THR A 109 -6.26 -3.36 -11.58
N HIS A 110 -5.17 -4.08 -11.26
CA HIS A 110 -3.80 -3.54 -11.22
C HIS A 110 -3.10 -3.66 -12.58
N LYS A 111 -3.72 -3.12 -13.61
CA LYS A 111 -3.20 -3.18 -14.99
C LYS A 111 -3.17 -1.80 -15.64
N PRO A 112 -2.27 -1.56 -16.60
CA PRO A 112 -2.29 -0.35 -17.40
C PRO A 112 -3.64 -0.08 -18.08
N ALA A 113 -4.41 -1.14 -18.38
CA ALA A 113 -5.75 -1.04 -18.96
C ALA A 113 -6.71 -0.22 -18.08
N SER A 114 -6.59 -0.30 -16.77
CA SER A 114 -7.43 0.46 -15.83
C SER A 114 -7.31 1.97 -16.00
N LEU A 115 -6.18 2.48 -16.49
CA LEU A 115 -6.02 3.89 -16.82
C LEU A 115 -6.97 4.33 -17.94
N TYR A 116 -7.22 3.44 -18.91
CA TYR A 116 -8.12 3.74 -20.04
C TYR A 116 -9.60 3.64 -19.65
N GLU A 117 -9.93 3.02 -18.52
CA GLU A 117 -11.28 3.06 -17.96
C GLU A 117 -11.58 4.39 -17.27
N ALA A 118 -10.54 5.05 -16.73
CA ALA A 118 -10.67 6.29 -15.94
C ALA A 118 -10.39 7.56 -16.73
N PHE A 119 -9.54 7.50 -17.76
CA PHE A 119 -9.04 8.68 -18.45
C PHE A 119 -9.15 8.56 -19.97
N PRO A 120 -9.24 9.71 -20.70
CA PRO A 120 -9.10 9.72 -22.15
C PRO A 120 -7.79 9.08 -22.61
N ALA A 121 -7.80 8.43 -23.79
CA ALA A 121 -6.66 7.64 -24.28
C ALA A 121 -5.29 8.36 -24.28
N PRO A 122 -5.18 9.65 -24.66
CA PRO A 122 -3.90 10.35 -24.58
C PRO A 122 -3.35 10.46 -23.16
N GLU A 123 -4.22 10.76 -22.18
CA GLU A 123 -3.86 10.86 -20.76
C GLU A 123 -3.53 9.49 -20.16
N ALA A 124 -4.35 8.48 -20.44
CA ALA A 124 -4.11 7.11 -20.01
C ALA A 124 -2.75 6.60 -20.51
N ARG A 125 -2.39 6.89 -21.78
CA ARG A 125 -1.12 6.53 -22.36
C ARG A 125 0.05 7.28 -21.67
N ARG A 126 -0.07 8.59 -21.48
CA ARG A 126 0.92 9.39 -20.76
C ARG A 126 1.22 8.80 -19.39
N LEU A 127 0.17 8.47 -18.63
CA LEU A 127 0.31 7.86 -17.31
C LEU A 127 0.92 6.45 -17.41
N ALA A 128 0.48 5.60 -18.32
CA ALA A 128 1.03 4.26 -18.49
C ALA A 128 2.53 4.28 -18.78
N GLU A 129 3.01 5.26 -19.56
CA GLU A 129 4.41 5.45 -19.90
C GLU A 129 5.26 5.99 -18.73
N ARG A 130 4.62 6.54 -17.68
CA ARG A 130 5.29 7.00 -16.45
C ARG A 130 5.75 5.85 -15.56
N PHE A 131 5.20 4.65 -15.72
CA PHE A 131 5.47 3.51 -14.85
C PHE A 131 6.32 2.45 -15.54
N GLU A 132 7.20 1.83 -14.76
CA GLU A 132 7.84 0.56 -15.03
C GLU A 132 7.14 -0.49 -14.16
N TRP A 133 6.45 -1.44 -14.79
CA TRP A 133 5.49 -2.32 -14.16
C TRP A 133 6.13 -3.64 -13.73
N HIS A 134 6.08 -3.95 -12.44
CA HIS A 134 6.55 -5.20 -11.85
C HIS A 134 5.45 -5.83 -11.01
N TYR A 135 5.23 -7.11 -11.22
CA TYR A 135 4.14 -7.84 -10.56
C TYR A 135 4.69 -8.95 -9.68
N THR A 136 4.13 -9.06 -8.46
CA THR A 136 4.39 -10.21 -7.62
C THR A 136 3.76 -11.47 -8.24
N PRO A 137 4.39 -12.64 -8.06
CA PRO A 137 3.80 -13.89 -8.55
C PRO A 137 2.55 -14.25 -7.76
N LYS A 138 1.72 -15.10 -8.34
CA LYS A 138 0.56 -15.68 -7.64
C LYS A 138 1.03 -16.31 -6.32
N HIS A 139 0.34 -16.01 -5.22
CA HIS A 139 0.73 -16.40 -3.86
C HIS A 139 2.08 -15.84 -3.38
N GLY A 140 2.54 -14.75 -3.97
CA GLY A 140 3.79 -14.06 -3.63
C GLY A 140 3.58 -12.69 -3.00
N SER A 141 2.46 -12.45 -2.33
CA SER A 141 2.14 -11.15 -1.69
C SER A 141 3.21 -10.71 -0.70
N TRP A 142 3.86 -11.66 -0.01
CA TRP A 142 4.99 -11.39 0.89
C TRP A 142 6.16 -10.65 0.22
N LEU A 143 6.22 -10.62 -1.11
CA LEU A 143 7.20 -9.83 -1.89
C LEU A 143 6.77 -8.37 -2.03
N ASP A 144 5.52 -8.02 -1.76
CA ASP A 144 5.08 -6.62 -1.79
C ASP A 144 5.36 -5.94 -0.45
N MET A 145 6.28 -4.97 -0.47
CA MET A 145 6.59 -4.22 0.77
C MET A 145 5.43 -3.32 1.21
N ALA A 146 4.47 -2.99 0.34
CA ALA A 146 3.28 -2.25 0.73
C ALA A 146 2.38 -3.08 1.65
N GLU A 147 2.29 -4.43 1.45
CA GLU A 147 1.58 -5.33 2.37
C GLU A 147 2.18 -5.26 3.79
N SER A 148 3.51 -5.27 3.89
CA SER A 148 4.19 -5.12 5.18
C SER A 148 3.91 -3.76 5.84
N GLU A 149 3.90 -2.67 5.07
CA GLU A 149 3.61 -1.33 5.60
C GLU A 149 2.12 -1.16 5.96
N LEU A 150 1.20 -1.83 5.26
CA LEU A 150 -0.21 -1.96 5.66
C LEU A 150 -0.34 -2.69 7.01
N GLY A 151 0.47 -3.73 7.25
CA GLY A 151 0.55 -4.39 8.55
C GLY A 151 1.01 -3.46 9.67
N VAL A 152 1.98 -2.59 9.40
CA VAL A 152 2.44 -1.55 10.34
C VAL A 152 1.34 -0.51 10.58
N LEU A 153 0.66 -0.03 9.55
CA LEU A 153 -0.49 0.87 9.66
C LEU A 153 -1.60 0.23 10.51
N ALA A 154 -1.94 -1.02 10.22
CA ALA A 154 -2.97 -1.74 10.95
C ALA A 154 -2.64 -1.80 12.45
N THR A 155 -1.41 -2.13 12.82
CA THR A 155 -0.99 -2.29 14.22
C THR A 155 -0.83 -0.96 14.94
N GLN A 156 -0.27 0.06 14.29
CA GLN A 156 0.07 1.33 14.96
C GLN A 156 -1.08 2.35 14.97
N CYS A 157 -1.99 2.27 13.99
CA CYS A 157 -3.03 3.29 13.79
C CYS A 157 -4.44 2.70 13.83
N LEU A 158 -4.65 1.54 13.20
CA LEU A 158 -5.98 1.01 12.93
C LEU A 158 -6.43 -0.11 13.89
N ASP A 159 -5.61 -0.51 14.87
CA ASP A 159 -5.96 -1.53 15.88
C ASP A 159 -6.91 -0.96 16.94
N ARG A 160 -8.02 -0.41 16.45
CA ARG A 160 -9.10 0.18 17.27
C ARG A 160 -10.37 0.35 16.45
N ARG A 161 -11.47 0.62 17.15
CA ARG A 161 -12.73 1.04 16.53
C ARG A 161 -12.59 2.47 15.99
N ILE A 162 -12.90 2.66 14.73
CA ILE A 162 -12.88 3.96 14.04
C ILE A 162 -14.30 4.20 13.55
N PRO A 163 -14.98 5.28 13.97
CA PRO A 163 -16.41 5.42 13.77
C PRO A 163 -16.80 5.82 12.35
N ASP A 164 -15.97 6.57 11.65
CA ASP A 164 -16.30 7.15 10.35
C ASP A 164 -15.06 7.41 9.49
N LYS A 165 -15.31 7.70 8.19
CA LYS A 165 -14.25 7.94 7.19
C LYS A 165 -13.44 9.20 7.47
N GLN A 166 -14.04 10.25 8.05
CA GLN A 166 -13.33 11.49 8.36
C GLN A 166 -12.29 11.24 9.44
N THR A 167 -12.69 10.57 10.51
CA THR A 167 -11.79 10.14 11.59
C THR A 167 -10.69 9.24 11.03
N LEU A 168 -11.04 8.22 10.22
CA LEU A 168 -10.08 7.33 9.58
C LEU A 168 -9.04 8.11 8.78
N THR A 169 -9.48 9.04 7.92
CA THR A 169 -8.58 9.84 7.08
C THR A 169 -7.64 10.72 7.91
N SER A 170 -8.15 11.36 8.97
CA SER A 170 -7.33 12.23 9.83
C SER A 170 -6.27 11.45 10.61
N GLU A 171 -6.61 10.27 11.11
CA GLU A 171 -5.69 9.39 11.83
C GLU A 171 -4.59 8.83 10.92
N ILE A 172 -4.97 8.37 9.74
CA ILE A 172 -4.01 7.91 8.72
C ILE A 172 -3.07 9.05 8.32
N ALA A 173 -3.59 10.25 8.09
CA ALA A 173 -2.77 11.42 7.74
C ALA A 173 -1.78 11.79 8.87
N ALA A 174 -2.16 11.66 10.12
CA ALA A 174 -1.27 11.89 11.26
C ALA A 174 -0.17 10.83 11.34
N TRP A 175 -0.53 9.55 11.19
CA TRP A 175 0.42 8.44 11.15
C TRP A 175 1.40 8.58 9.97
N GLU A 176 0.91 8.89 8.77
CA GLU A 176 1.70 9.11 7.56
C GLU A 176 2.73 10.23 7.76
N ARG A 177 2.30 11.39 8.27
CA ARG A 177 3.21 12.51 8.56
C ARG A 177 4.31 12.11 9.53
N ASN A 178 3.96 11.42 10.61
CA ASN A 178 4.93 10.97 11.60
C ASN A 178 5.98 10.06 10.96
N ARG A 179 5.56 9.04 10.25
CA ARG A 179 6.48 8.07 9.62
C ARG A 179 7.33 8.70 8.52
N ASN A 180 6.75 9.60 7.72
CA ASN A 180 7.49 10.31 6.66
C ASN A 180 8.54 11.27 7.25
N THR A 181 8.22 11.96 8.35
CA THR A 181 9.17 12.84 9.06
C THR A 181 10.38 12.06 9.60
N HIS A 182 10.15 10.84 10.08
CA HIS A 182 11.23 9.98 10.57
C HIS A 182 11.92 9.17 9.46
N HIS A 183 11.52 9.33 8.19
CA HIS A 183 12.05 8.58 7.04
C HIS A 183 12.17 7.08 7.33
N ALA A 184 11.10 6.47 7.87
CA ALA A 184 11.08 5.07 8.23
C ALA A 184 11.23 4.20 6.97
N LYS A 185 12.46 3.80 6.66
CA LYS A 185 12.86 3.01 5.49
C LYS A 185 12.63 1.52 5.73
N ALA A 186 12.50 0.79 4.62
CA ALA A 186 12.68 -0.65 4.59
C ALA A 186 13.73 -0.99 3.52
N ASP A 187 14.67 -1.85 3.88
CA ASP A 187 15.72 -2.33 3.00
C ASP A 187 15.59 -3.85 2.85
N TRP A 188 15.33 -4.28 1.64
CA TRP A 188 15.05 -5.68 1.33
C TRP A 188 16.33 -6.49 1.28
N GLN A 189 16.47 -7.50 2.16
CA GLN A 189 17.69 -8.28 2.30
C GLN A 189 17.67 -9.64 1.57
N PHE A 190 16.47 -10.15 1.26
CA PHE A 190 16.34 -11.47 0.63
C PHE A 190 16.60 -11.38 -0.88
N THR A 191 17.68 -12.02 -1.32
CA THR A 191 18.19 -11.92 -2.70
C THR A 191 17.62 -13.00 -3.62
N THR A 192 17.82 -12.85 -4.94
CA THR A 192 17.53 -13.89 -5.93
C THR A 192 18.35 -15.17 -5.65
N ALA A 193 19.60 -15.03 -5.20
CA ALA A 193 20.42 -16.17 -4.83
C ALA A 193 19.85 -16.92 -3.62
N ASP A 194 19.37 -16.18 -2.58
CA ASP A 194 18.66 -16.79 -1.47
C ASP A 194 17.38 -17.52 -1.89
N ALA A 195 16.62 -16.91 -2.81
CA ALA A 195 15.39 -17.50 -3.33
C ALA A 195 15.64 -18.83 -4.02
N ARG A 196 16.66 -18.90 -4.89
CA ARG A 196 17.03 -20.14 -5.58
C ARG A 196 17.40 -21.28 -4.63
N VAL A 197 17.98 -20.97 -3.48
CA VAL A 197 18.33 -21.95 -2.46
C VAL A 197 17.14 -22.29 -1.57
N LYS A 198 16.54 -21.27 -0.92
CA LYS A 198 15.50 -21.46 0.10
C LYS A 198 14.15 -21.85 -0.48
N LEU A 199 13.85 -21.41 -1.69
CA LEU A 199 12.59 -21.62 -2.39
C LEU A 199 12.73 -22.59 -3.58
N LYS A 200 13.72 -23.48 -3.56
CA LYS A 200 14.04 -24.43 -4.66
C LYS A 200 12.79 -25.15 -5.21
N ARG A 201 11.82 -25.47 -4.36
CA ARG A 201 10.57 -26.17 -4.77
C ARG A 201 9.64 -25.33 -5.67
N LEU A 202 9.81 -24.01 -5.70
CA LEU A 202 9.02 -23.11 -6.55
C LEU A 202 9.62 -22.93 -7.94
N TYR A 203 10.86 -23.39 -8.16
CA TYR A 203 11.52 -23.33 -9.44
C TYR A 203 11.25 -24.59 -10.25
N PRO A 204 11.15 -24.50 -11.60
CA PRO A 204 11.06 -25.67 -12.46
C PRO A 204 12.24 -26.60 -12.20
N GLN A 205 11.96 -27.90 -11.99
CA GLN A 205 12.98 -28.93 -11.94
C GLN A 205 13.08 -29.50 -13.36
N PHE A 206 14.19 -29.22 -14.02
CA PHE A 206 14.52 -29.89 -15.29
C PHE A 206 15.25 -31.16 -14.92
N GLU A 207 14.65 -32.32 -15.27
CA GLU A 207 15.30 -33.64 -15.25
C GLU A 207 16.28 -33.79 -16.42
#